data_1384ca208da386668fea997c167895cc
#
_entry.id   1384ca208da386668fea997c167895cc
#
_cell.length_a   1.000
_cell.length_b   1.000
_cell.length_c   1.000
_cell.angle_alpha   90.00
_cell.angle_beta   90.00
_cell.angle_gamma   90.00
#
_symmetry.space_group_name_H-M   'P 1'
#
loop_
_entity.id
_entity.type
_entity.pdbx_description
1 polymer ?
#
loop_
_entity_poly.entity_id
_entity_poly.type
_entity_poly.pdbx_seq_one_letter_code
_entity_poly.pdbx_strand_id
1 'polypeptide(L)'
;MKRFTLHAALPLLVAVLAGTLAAPSWALPSQKDPWIELHAADFTLYSNAGEKKTRAIGEDLERLRDALAQLSPGIGLNSPVPTYIFVFKDKAAFQPYQKTYNGQPLFSSGYFLSRQLANYVAVDADQHGEERTIIYHEYLHYVMRNNYASLPLWLHEGLAEYYSTFQVGKDEARVGLPIREHVLWLRQHPLIPLTTLFAVDEHSPEYNESSRRGGFYAESWALVHYLVSGSPERHRQAAEYLRLAQSGALPDRIFAQAFGADPAALERELGNYVKKYLFDFTRVPIRPEANLAMDVRPMAWPDVLYRLGDLLANLADDHRAAAEEHFRAALAARPDDGPAVAGLGYLEERAGHPPDQPDAARPYFTAARPYYEKAAKLAPDDFLVQYLYARNLLEDPGVDSLRLARAALNRVVALRPGFGEAWARLGYTYQSEENLTPEAVQALETAHRLLPSRSDVSHNLAVAYARTGQPRKAEELIERALVPAGEPEKLESAREALLDEEQRRAEELIDQDKAEEAIPFLERVRTKTARPERRAAVTRRLSEIRRTLNFNAFVQRYNQAVELANRGNVQGAVALLEPLLTTTEDLAQVERARALIEHLKPPRKKRPASR
;
A
#
# COMPACT_ATOMS: atom_id res chain seq x y z
N MET A 1 -2.50 -81.32 -55.26
CA MET A 1 -2.00 -80.31 -56.17
C MET A 1 -2.57 -78.93 -55.76
N LYS A 2 -1.88 -78.14 -55.01
CA LYS A 2 -2.17 -76.70 -54.86
C LYS A 2 -0.80 -76.00 -54.52
N ARG A 3 -0.40 -75.06 -55.35
CA ARG A 3 0.85 -74.36 -55.33
C ARG A 3 0.79 -73.27 -54.20
N PHE A 4 1.79 -73.27 -53.35
CA PHE A 4 2.05 -72.17 -52.42
C PHE A 4 2.91 -71.09 -53.12
N THR A 5 2.40 -69.89 -53.19
CA THR A 5 3.14 -68.72 -53.61
C THR A 5 3.64 -67.93 -52.37
N LEU A 6 4.94 -67.87 -52.25
CA LEU A 6 5.64 -67.07 -51.24
C LEU A 6 5.53 -65.56 -51.55
N HIS A 7 4.95 -64.77 -50.62
CA HIS A 7 5.02 -63.31 -50.74
C HIS A 7 6.09 -62.84 -49.81
N ALA A 8 7.12 -62.23 -50.42
CA ALA A 8 8.17 -61.56 -49.69
C ALA A 8 7.64 -60.22 -49.09
N ALA A 9 7.72 -60.10 -47.79
CA ALA A 9 7.39 -58.87 -47.06
C ALA A 9 8.63 -57.94 -47.06
N LEU A 10 8.48 -56.77 -47.66
CA LEU A 10 9.42 -55.67 -47.62
C LEU A 10 9.24 -54.88 -46.30
N PRO A 11 10.25 -54.64 -45.47
CA PRO A 11 10.06 -53.81 -44.31
C PRO A 11 10.06 -52.34 -44.73
N LEU A 12 8.92 -51.67 -44.47
CA LEU A 12 8.78 -50.22 -44.59
C LEU A 12 9.60 -49.54 -43.45
N LEU A 13 10.69 -48.91 -43.81
CA LEU A 13 11.47 -48.06 -42.89
C LEU A 13 10.69 -46.75 -42.71
N VAL A 14 9.94 -46.63 -41.62
CA VAL A 14 9.34 -45.36 -41.20
C VAL A 14 10.44 -44.52 -40.54
N ALA A 15 11.02 -43.59 -41.31
CA ALA A 15 11.84 -42.54 -40.77
C ALA A 15 10.95 -41.57 -39.99
N VAL A 16 10.96 -41.67 -38.64
CA VAL A 16 10.40 -40.67 -37.75
C VAL A 16 11.31 -39.43 -37.85
N LEU A 17 10.91 -38.47 -38.68
CA LEU A 17 11.42 -37.11 -38.58
C LEU A 17 10.94 -36.56 -37.24
N ALA A 18 11.78 -36.64 -36.21
CA ALA A 18 11.66 -35.82 -35.03
C ALA A 18 11.92 -34.38 -35.47
N GLY A 19 10.86 -33.71 -35.93
CA GLY A 19 10.88 -32.27 -36.05
C GLY A 19 11.03 -31.74 -34.62
N THR A 20 12.23 -31.33 -34.30
CA THR A 20 12.43 -30.42 -33.18
C THR A 20 11.58 -29.19 -33.51
N LEU A 21 10.43 -29.07 -32.88
CA LEU A 21 9.72 -27.82 -32.76
C LEU A 21 10.73 -26.90 -32.06
N ALA A 22 11.50 -26.11 -32.86
CA ALA A 22 12.28 -25.01 -32.33
C ALA A 22 11.26 -24.18 -31.54
N ALA A 23 11.41 -24.14 -30.24
CA ALA A 23 10.70 -23.16 -29.41
C ALA A 23 10.88 -21.80 -30.09
N PRO A 24 9.85 -20.95 -30.16
CA PRO A 24 10.00 -19.64 -30.75
C PRO A 24 11.18 -18.98 -30.06
N SER A 25 12.30 -18.80 -30.78
CA SER A 25 13.41 -18.04 -30.24
C SER A 25 12.90 -16.60 -30.19
N TRP A 26 12.62 -16.13 -29.01
CA TRP A 26 12.35 -14.72 -28.77
C TRP A 26 13.57 -13.96 -29.23
N ALA A 27 13.46 -13.23 -30.34
CA ALA A 27 14.60 -12.57 -30.94
C ALA A 27 15.15 -11.53 -29.96
N LEU A 28 16.39 -11.73 -29.53
CA LEU A 28 17.15 -10.68 -28.83
C LEU A 28 17.14 -9.39 -29.63
N PRO A 29 17.22 -8.21 -29.02
CA PRO A 29 17.27 -6.94 -29.72
C PRO A 29 18.53 -6.91 -30.62
N SER A 30 18.48 -6.10 -31.69
CA SER A 30 19.63 -5.95 -32.55
C SER A 30 20.76 -5.21 -31.84
N GLN A 31 21.95 -5.80 -31.76
CA GLN A 31 23.13 -5.13 -31.21
C GLN A 31 23.56 -3.89 -32.02
N LYS A 32 23.07 -3.77 -33.25
CA LYS A 32 23.36 -2.61 -34.14
C LYS A 32 22.47 -1.40 -33.80
N ASP A 33 21.37 -1.60 -33.07
CA ASP A 33 20.50 -0.52 -32.63
C ASP A 33 21.14 0.24 -31.47
N PRO A 34 21.43 1.54 -31.61
CA PRO A 34 21.95 2.34 -30.51
C PRO A 34 20.87 2.53 -29.45
N TRP A 35 21.15 2.08 -28.25
CA TRP A 35 20.29 2.34 -27.08
C TRP A 35 20.89 3.46 -26.26
N ILE A 36 20.02 4.30 -25.73
CA ILE A 36 20.34 5.38 -24.78
C ILE A 36 19.51 5.23 -23.50
N GLU A 37 20.10 5.69 -22.43
CA GLU A 37 19.47 5.89 -21.15
C GLU A 37 19.35 7.39 -20.90
N LEU A 38 18.14 7.85 -20.55
CA LEU A 38 17.85 9.24 -20.21
C LEU A 38 17.29 9.29 -18.79
N HIS A 39 18.00 9.98 -17.91
CA HIS A 39 17.56 10.23 -16.54
C HIS A 39 16.87 11.58 -16.43
N ALA A 40 15.61 11.56 -16.00
CA ALA A 40 14.86 12.70 -15.51
C ALA A 40 14.73 12.62 -13.99
N ALA A 41 14.08 13.60 -13.36
CA ALA A 41 13.96 13.64 -11.89
C ALA A 41 13.30 12.38 -11.29
N ASP A 42 12.24 11.88 -11.91
CA ASP A 42 11.42 10.78 -11.37
C ASP A 42 11.31 9.56 -12.29
N PHE A 43 11.85 9.62 -13.51
CA PHE A 43 11.83 8.49 -14.45
C PHE A 43 13.17 8.27 -15.15
N THR A 44 13.36 7.05 -15.59
CA THR A 44 14.45 6.70 -16.48
C THR A 44 13.86 6.16 -17.78
N LEU A 45 14.27 6.76 -18.92
CA LEU A 45 13.85 6.30 -20.23
C LEU A 45 14.98 5.46 -20.84
N TYR A 46 14.65 4.27 -21.33
CA TYR A 46 15.51 3.39 -22.10
C TYR A 46 15.00 3.37 -23.54
N SER A 47 15.82 3.77 -24.52
CA SER A 47 15.30 4.01 -25.86
C SER A 47 16.28 3.65 -26.98
N ASN A 48 15.72 3.09 -28.05
CA ASN A 48 16.39 3.01 -29.37
C ASN A 48 15.73 3.90 -30.43
N ALA A 49 14.84 4.83 -30.02
CA ALA A 49 14.16 5.76 -30.93
C ALA A 49 14.97 7.04 -31.24
N GLY A 50 16.18 7.13 -30.69
CA GLY A 50 17.07 8.26 -30.83
C GLY A 50 16.85 9.38 -29.81
N GLU A 51 17.91 10.15 -29.52
CA GLU A 51 17.93 11.13 -28.43
C GLU A 51 16.84 12.20 -28.55
N LYS A 52 16.67 12.78 -29.75
CA LYS A 52 15.67 13.86 -29.96
C LYS A 52 14.26 13.46 -29.58
N LYS A 53 13.82 12.25 -30.02
CA LYS A 53 12.47 11.74 -29.71
C LYS A 53 12.32 11.38 -28.23
N THR A 54 13.34 10.76 -27.66
CA THR A 54 13.38 10.36 -26.25
C THR A 54 13.32 11.58 -25.33
N ARG A 55 14.09 12.63 -25.61
CA ARG A 55 14.04 13.90 -24.88
C ARG A 55 12.65 14.55 -24.94
N ALA A 56 12.05 14.60 -26.12
CA ALA A 56 10.72 15.20 -26.29
C ALA A 56 9.67 14.48 -25.43
N ILE A 57 9.71 13.15 -25.32
CA ILE A 57 8.81 12.38 -24.45
C ILE A 57 9.09 12.69 -22.97
N GLY A 58 10.34 12.72 -22.56
CA GLY A 58 10.72 13.06 -21.19
C GLY A 58 10.31 14.49 -20.80
N GLU A 59 10.55 15.47 -21.68
CA GLU A 59 10.15 16.86 -21.46
C GLU A 59 8.64 17.01 -21.33
N ASP A 60 7.87 16.34 -22.16
CA ASP A 60 6.40 16.40 -22.10
C ASP A 60 5.87 15.79 -20.79
N LEU A 61 6.48 14.72 -20.29
CA LEU A 61 6.13 14.13 -18.99
C LEU A 61 6.44 15.08 -17.82
N GLU A 62 7.59 15.73 -17.80
CA GLU A 62 7.91 16.71 -16.77
C GLU A 62 6.96 17.91 -16.80
N ARG A 63 6.55 18.36 -18.00
CA ARG A 63 5.54 19.40 -18.15
C ARG A 63 4.15 18.97 -17.67
N LEU A 64 3.75 17.71 -17.91
CA LEU A 64 2.52 17.17 -17.34
C LEU A 64 2.59 17.19 -15.81
N ARG A 65 3.70 16.78 -15.22
CA ARG A 65 3.91 16.82 -13.77
C ARG A 65 3.79 18.25 -13.20
N ASP A 66 4.45 19.21 -13.85
CA ASP A 66 4.34 20.62 -13.45
C ASP A 66 2.89 21.13 -13.54
N ALA A 67 2.17 20.77 -14.61
CA ALA A 67 0.75 21.10 -14.75
C ALA A 67 -0.10 20.48 -13.64
N LEU A 68 0.13 19.20 -13.30
CA LEU A 68 -0.57 18.53 -12.20
C LEU A 68 -0.29 19.19 -10.84
N ALA A 69 0.96 19.58 -10.58
CA ALA A 69 1.33 20.30 -9.37
C ALA A 69 0.63 21.66 -9.25
N GLN A 70 0.40 22.34 -10.38
CA GLN A 70 -0.33 23.61 -10.41
C GLN A 70 -1.84 23.42 -10.23
N LEU A 71 -2.42 22.38 -10.85
CA LEU A 71 -3.86 22.10 -10.79
C LEU A 71 -4.30 21.47 -9.48
N SER A 72 -3.42 20.71 -8.83
CA SER A 72 -3.71 19.98 -7.59
C SER A 72 -2.59 20.20 -6.57
N PRO A 73 -2.51 21.38 -5.95
CA PRO A 73 -1.47 21.66 -4.94
C PRO A 73 -1.53 20.65 -3.80
N GLY A 74 -0.38 20.05 -3.48
CA GLY A 74 -0.26 19.06 -2.42
C GLY A 74 -0.43 17.61 -2.86
N ILE A 75 -0.72 17.35 -4.14
CA ILE A 75 -0.70 15.98 -4.67
C ILE A 75 0.75 15.43 -4.70
N GLY A 76 0.94 14.21 -4.24
CA GLY A 76 2.23 13.54 -4.29
C GLY A 76 2.51 13.00 -5.69
N LEU A 77 3.43 13.66 -6.42
CA LEU A 77 3.79 13.28 -7.78
C LEU A 77 5.00 12.36 -7.85
N ASN A 78 5.75 12.22 -6.75
CA ASN A 78 6.94 11.39 -6.71
C ASN A 78 6.59 9.92 -6.55
N SER A 79 7.19 9.09 -7.38
CA SER A 79 7.02 7.64 -7.29
C SER A 79 7.78 7.05 -6.10
N PRO A 80 7.13 6.27 -5.21
CA PRO A 80 7.84 5.53 -4.18
C PRO A 80 8.68 4.37 -4.74
N VAL A 81 8.47 4.02 -6.02
CA VAL A 81 9.26 3.03 -6.77
C VAL A 81 9.79 3.65 -8.06
N PRO A 82 10.91 3.16 -8.62
CA PRO A 82 11.42 3.66 -9.89
C PRO A 82 10.39 3.48 -11.01
N THR A 83 10.35 4.44 -11.94
CA THR A 83 9.54 4.35 -13.15
C THR A 83 10.46 4.26 -14.35
N TYR A 84 10.38 3.14 -15.06
CA TYR A 84 11.15 2.85 -16.27
C TYR A 84 10.27 2.96 -17.51
N ILE A 85 10.69 3.75 -18.48
CA ILE A 85 9.95 4.01 -19.72
C ILE A 85 10.77 3.49 -20.89
N PHE A 86 10.28 2.47 -21.57
CA PHE A 86 10.90 1.87 -22.74
C PHE A 86 10.30 2.48 -24.00
N VAL A 87 11.10 3.18 -24.78
CA VAL A 87 10.69 3.86 -26.00
C VAL A 87 11.31 3.15 -27.19
N PHE A 88 10.53 2.33 -27.86
CA PHE A 88 10.95 1.56 -29.01
C PHE A 88 10.82 2.40 -30.29
N LYS A 89 11.82 2.31 -31.18
CA LYS A 89 11.88 3.11 -32.40
C LYS A 89 10.71 2.89 -33.36
N ASP A 90 10.17 1.66 -33.39
CA ASP A 90 9.09 1.23 -34.29
C ASP A 90 8.39 -0.01 -33.75
N LYS A 91 7.27 -0.39 -34.39
CA LYS A 91 6.46 -1.54 -34.05
C LYS A 91 7.24 -2.86 -34.04
N ALA A 92 8.18 -3.04 -34.96
CA ALA A 92 8.97 -4.29 -35.05
C ALA A 92 9.88 -4.46 -33.84
N ALA A 93 10.49 -3.36 -33.38
CA ALA A 93 11.32 -3.33 -32.18
C ALA A 93 10.46 -3.52 -30.90
N PHE A 94 9.22 -3.04 -30.87
CA PHE A 94 8.31 -3.15 -29.75
C PHE A 94 7.64 -4.53 -29.62
N GLN A 95 7.35 -5.19 -30.75
CA GLN A 95 6.57 -6.42 -30.82
C GLN A 95 7.01 -7.53 -29.84
N PRO A 96 8.31 -7.85 -29.64
CA PRO A 96 8.76 -8.88 -28.69
C PRO A 96 8.44 -8.56 -27.22
N TYR A 97 8.14 -7.30 -26.89
CA TYR A 97 7.93 -6.79 -25.55
C TYR A 97 6.47 -6.38 -25.30
N GLN A 98 5.53 -6.77 -26.17
CA GLN A 98 4.11 -6.50 -26.00
C GLN A 98 3.51 -7.43 -24.96
N LYS A 99 2.45 -6.94 -24.28
CA LYS A 99 1.60 -7.81 -23.46
C LYS A 99 0.96 -8.88 -24.33
N THR A 100 0.77 -10.07 -23.78
CA THR A 100 0.04 -11.17 -24.43
C THR A 100 -1.24 -11.47 -23.64
N TYR A 101 -2.24 -12.00 -24.33
CA TYR A 101 -3.42 -12.61 -23.76
C TYR A 101 -3.66 -13.95 -24.44
N ASN A 102 -3.67 -15.04 -23.66
CA ASN A 102 -3.73 -16.42 -24.20
C ASN A 102 -2.64 -16.70 -25.28
N GLY A 103 -1.42 -16.22 -25.03
CA GLY A 103 -0.28 -16.40 -25.95
C GLY A 103 -0.34 -15.57 -27.22
N GLN A 104 -1.31 -14.65 -27.36
CA GLN A 104 -1.43 -13.76 -28.52
C GLN A 104 -1.10 -12.32 -28.11
N PRO A 105 -0.31 -11.59 -28.91
CA PRO A 105 -0.01 -10.18 -28.62
C PRO A 105 -1.29 -9.35 -28.54
N LEU A 106 -1.39 -8.56 -27.48
CA LEU A 106 -2.40 -7.51 -27.41
C LEU A 106 -1.94 -6.34 -28.27
N PHE A 107 -2.67 -6.09 -29.35
CA PHE A 107 -2.37 -4.97 -30.24
C PHE A 107 -2.63 -3.62 -29.53
N SER A 108 -1.58 -3.04 -28.96
CA SER A 108 -1.60 -1.69 -28.39
C SER A 108 -0.34 -0.95 -28.78
N SER A 109 -0.43 0.37 -28.90
CA SER A 109 0.72 1.25 -29.18
C SER A 109 1.63 1.43 -27.96
N GLY A 110 1.19 0.97 -26.80
CA GLY A 110 1.93 0.99 -25.55
C GLY A 110 1.12 0.42 -24.39
N TYR A 111 1.76 0.35 -23.24
CA TYR A 111 1.14 -0.09 -22.00
C TYR A 111 1.91 0.39 -20.77
N PHE A 112 1.23 0.36 -19.64
CA PHE A 112 1.81 0.55 -18.32
C PHE A 112 1.65 -0.71 -17.47
N LEU A 113 2.63 -0.97 -16.60
CA LEU A 113 2.60 -1.99 -15.58
C LEU A 113 3.03 -1.39 -14.26
N SER A 114 2.14 -1.35 -13.29
CA SER A 114 2.52 -1.06 -11.92
C SER A 114 2.93 -2.37 -11.25
N ARG A 115 4.13 -2.42 -10.72
CA ARG A 115 4.65 -3.54 -9.95
C ARG A 115 5.17 -3.04 -8.60
N GLN A 116 5.29 -3.94 -7.67
CA GLN A 116 5.76 -3.60 -6.32
C GLN A 116 7.17 -2.96 -6.31
N LEU A 117 8.02 -3.35 -7.24
CA LEU A 117 9.44 -2.93 -7.28
C LEU A 117 9.72 -1.78 -8.23
N ALA A 118 8.94 -1.65 -9.28
CA ALA A 118 9.08 -0.61 -10.29
C ALA A 118 7.80 -0.45 -11.09
N ASN A 119 7.63 0.70 -11.72
CA ASN A 119 6.65 0.90 -12.78
C ASN A 119 7.35 0.74 -14.14
N TYR A 120 6.66 0.11 -15.06
CA TYR A 120 7.14 -0.10 -16.43
C TYR A 120 6.15 0.50 -17.42
N VAL A 121 6.66 1.36 -18.28
CA VAL A 121 5.93 1.86 -19.45
C VAL A 121 6.67 1.37 -20.67
N ALA A 122 5.97 0.86 -21.69
CA ALA A 122 6.59 0.49 -22.95
C ALA A 122 5.73 1.03 -24.10
N VAL A 123 6.36 1.74 -25.05
CA VAL A 123 5.67 2.42 -26.13
C VAL A 123 6.41 2.27 -27.46
N ASP A 124 5.62 2.17 -28.54
CA ASP A 124 6.07 2.32 -29.90
C ASP A 124 6.10 3.82 -30.27
N ALA A 125 7.28 4.34 -30.53
CA ALA A 125 7.46 5.76 -30.81
C ALA A 125 7.08 6.18 -32.25
N ASP A 126 6.61 5.28 -33.09
CA ASP A 126 6.19 5.60 -34.48
C ASP A 126 4.68 5.89 -34.62
N GLN A 127 3.95 6.03 -33.51
CA GLN A 127 2.48 6.16 -33.46
C GLN A 127 1.95 7.60 -33.49
N HIS A 128 2.67 8.54 -34.08
CA HIS A 128 2.20 9.92 -34.37
C HIS A 128 1.58 10.68 -33.19
N GLY A 129 2.00 10.38 -31.94
CA GLY A 129 1.56 11.06 -30.70
C GLY A 129 0.56 10.26 -29.85
N GLU A 130 0.01 9.15 -30.32
CA GLU A 130 -0.86 8.28 -29.50
C GLU A 130 -0.10 7.67 -28.31
N GLU A 131 1.20 7.45 -28.46
CA GLU A 131 2.06 6.97 -27.38
C GLU A 131 2.02 7.85 -26.14
N ARG A 132 1.90 9.17 -26.32
CA ARG A 132 1.82 10.16 -25.23
C ARG A 132 0.53 10.05 -24.47
N THR A 133 -0.58 9.92 -25.20
CA THR A 133 -1.91 9.74 -24.59
C THR A 133 -1.94 8.54 -23.65
N ILE A 134 -1.36 7.41 -24.07
CA ILE A 134 -1.25 6.20 -23.24
C ILE A 134 -0.38 6.46 -22.01
N ILE A 135 0.81 7.05 -22.20
CA ILE A 135 1.72 7.34 -21.08
C ILE A 135 1.04 8.25 -20.05
N TYR A 136 0.34 9.30 -20.50
CA TYR A 136 -0.34 10.22 -19.60
C TYR A 136 -1.49 9.57 -18.86
N HIS A 137 -2.32 8.78 -19.55
CA HIS A 137 -3.41 8.02 -18.95
C HIS A 137 -2.90 7.12 -17.81
N GLU A 138 -1.89 6.31 -18.10
CA GLU A 138 -1.34 5.36 -17.16
C GLU A 138 -0.56 6.04 -16.02
N TYR A 139 0.12 7.16 -16.31
CA TYR A 139 0.78 7.95 -15.28
C TYR A 139 -0.23 8.51 -14.27
N LEU A 140 -1.41 8.92 -14.72
CA LEU A 140 -2.48 9.39 -13.84
C LEU A 140 -3.00 8.27 -12.92
N HIS A 141 -3.15 7.04 -13.40
CA HIS A 141 -3.49 5.91 -12.55
C HIS A 141 -2.48 5.74 -11.42
N TYR A 142 -1.21 5.85 -11.75
CA TYR A 142 -0.13 5.82 -10.77
C TYR A 142 -0.27 6.95 -9.73
N VAL A 143 -0.42 8.19 -10.17
CA VAL A 143 -0.58 9.35 -9.27
C VAL A 143 -1.78 9.17 -8.34
N MET A 144 -2.90 8.72 -8.86
CA MET A 144 -4.12 8.50 -8.05
C MET A 144 -3.93 7.42 -6.99
N ARG A 145 -3.34 6.28 -7.34
CA ARG A 145 -3.08 5.18 -6.38
C ARG A 145 -2.17 5.58 -5.23
N ASN A 146 -1.24 6.49 -5.48
CA ASN A 146 -0.34 6.99 -4.43
C ASN A 146 -0.99 7.99 -3.47
N ASN A 147 -2.02 8.69 -3.93
CA ASN A 147 -2.61 9.80 -3.18
C ASN A 147 -3.96 9.47 -2.54
N TYR A 148 -4.64 8.44 -3.03
CA TYR A 148 -5.98 8.09 -2.56
C TYR A 148 -6.03 6.62 -2.17
N ALA A 149 -6.51 6.34 -0.97
CA ALA A 149 -6.67 4.98 -0.49
C ALA A 149 -7.74 4.19 -1.29
N SER A 150 -8.78 4.88 -1.72
CA SER A 150 -9.83 4.32 -2.56
C SER A 150 -10.51 5.42 -3.39
N LEU A 151 -10.59 5.20 -4.70
CA LEU A 151 -11.43 5.98 -5.60
C LEU A 151 -12.34 5.03 -6.38
N PRO A 152 -13.59 5.42 -6.67
CA PRO A 152 -14.45 4.64 -7.55
C PRO A 152 -13.83 4.50 -8.95
N LEU A 153 -14.06 3.36 -9.59
CA LEU A 153 -13.43 3.05 -10.88
C LEU A 153 -13.77 4.09 -11.97
N TRP A 154 -15.03 4.58 -12.00
CA TRP A 154 -15.43 5.62 -12.95
C TRP A 154 -14.61 6.91 -12.80
N LEU A 155 -14.29 7.31 -11.56
CA LEU A 155 -13.49 8.52 -11.32
C LEU A 155 -12.02 8.28 -11.64
N HIS A 156 -11.53 7.09 -11.33
CA HIS A 156 -10.17 6.67 -11.63
C HIS A 156 -9.91 6.68 -13.14
N GLU A 157 -10.79 6.05 -13.93
CA GLU A 157 -10.69 6.05 -15.39
C GLU A 157 -10.99 7.42 -16.00
N GLY A 158 -12.03 8.10 -15.50
CA GLY A 158 -12.43 9.39 -16.01
C GLY A 158 -11.36 10.49 -15.83
N LEU A 159 -10.62 10.49 -14.71
CA LEU A 159 -9.48 11.38 -14.51
C LEU A 159 -8.32 11.02 -15.43
N ALA A 160 -8.02 9.72 -15.58
CA ALA A 160 -6.98 9.27 -16.48
C ALA A 160 -7.28 9.69 -17.93
N GLU A 161 -8.52 9.50 -18.41
CA GLU A 161 -8.97 9.94 -19.73
C GLU A 161 -8.93 11.48 -19.88
N TYR A 162 -9.34 12.24 -18.85
CA TYR A 162 -9.32 13.71 -18.88
C TYR A 162 -7.91 14.26 -19.06
N TYR A 163 -6.94 13.74 -18.31
CA TYR A 163 -5.55 14.16 -18.38
C TYR A 163 -4.76 13.52 -19.53
N SER A 164 -5.22 12.41 -20.11
CA SER A 164 -4.58 11.78 -21.27
C SER A 164 -4.51 12.73 -22.48
N THR A 165 -5.42 13.70 -22.53
CA THR A 165 -5.49 14.70 -23.59
C THR A 165 -4.53 15.88 -23.41
N PHE A 166 -3.60 15.80 -22.46
CA PHE A 166 -2.60 16.84 -22.22
C PHE A 166 -1.81 17.19 -23.47
N GLN A 167 -1.75 18.47 -23.79
CA GLN A 167 -1.00 18.98 -24.93
C GLN A 167 -0.16 20.18 -24.53
N VAL A 168 1.11 20.16 -24.91
CA VAL A 168 2.06 21.24 -24.67
C VAL A 168 1.99 22.23 -25.83
N GLY A 169 1.64 23.49 -25.55
CA GLY A 169 1.75 24.60 -26.48
C GLY A 169 3.03 25.40 -26.28
N LYS A 170 3.09 26.60 -26.83
CA LYS A 170 4.27 27.47 -26.72
C LYS A 170 4.38 28.09 -25.32
N ASP A 171 3.28 28.66 -24.82
CA ASP A 171 3.25 29.43 -23.58
C ASP A 171 2.30 28.83 -22.53
N GLU A 172 1.44 27.90 -22.95
CA GLU A 172 0.46 27.22 -22.13
C GLU A 172 0.35 25.75 -22.50
N ALA A 173 0.06 24.91 -21.53
CA ALA A 173 -0.41 23.55 -21.72
C ALA A 173 -1.95 23.52 -21.66
N ARG A 174 -2.55 22.53 -22.31
CA ARG A 174 -4.00 22.30 -22.37
C ARG A 174 -4.33 20.94 -21.81
N VAL A 175 -5.36 20.87 -20.99
CA VAL A 175 -5.83 19.65 -20.31
C VAL A 175 -7.33 19.54 -20.48
N GLY A 176 -7.84 18.34 -20.66
CA GLY A 176 -9.27 18.09 -20.81
C GLY A 176 -9.78 18.48 -22.20
N LEU A 177 -8.99 18.27 -23.23
CA LEU A 177 -9.47 18.38 -24.59
C LEU A 177 -10.48 17.26 -24.91
N PRO A 178 -11.47 17.49 -25.77
CA PRO A 178 -12.47 16.48 -26.09
C PRO A 178 -11.85 15.29 -26.83
N ILE A 179 -12.16 14.10 -26.36
CA ILE A 179 -11.80 12.83 -27.04
C ILE A 179 -12.89 12.55 -28.07
N ARG A 180 -12.52 12.64 -29.34
CA ARG A 180 -13.47 12.56 -30.45
C ARG A 180 -14.28 11.26 -30.43
N GLU A 181 -13.65 10.15 -30.18
CA GLU A 181 -14.26 8.82 -30.15
C GLU A 181 -15.30 8.73 -29.02
N HIS A 182 -15.01 9.27 -27.84
CA HIS A 182 -15.94 9.34 -26.71
C HIS A 182 -17.15 10.21 -27.04
N VAL A 183 -16.92 11.41 -27.58
CA VAL A 183 -18.00 12.31 -27.97
C VAL A 183 -18.92 11.68 -29.02
N LEU A 184 -18.38 10.97 -30.02
CA LEU A 184 -19.16 10.26 -31.02
C LEU A 184 -19.95 9.10 -30.41
N TRP A 185 -19.35 8.32 -29.52
CA TRP A 185 -20.03 7.26 -28.80
C TRP A 185 -21.23 7.77 -28.00
N LEU A 186 -21.00 8.78 -27.14
CA LEU A 186 -22.03 9.36 -26.27
C LEU A 186 -23.20 10.01 -27.04
N ARG A 187 -22.99 10.44 -28.28
CA ARG A 187 -24.07 10.97 -29.13
C ARG A 187 -24.89 9.87 -29.81
N GLN A 188 -24.35 8.68 -29.94
CA GLN A 188 -24.98 7.55 -30.64
C GLN A 188 -25.63 6.56 -29.70
N HIS A 189 -25.27 6.56 -28.41
CA HIS A 189 -25.74 5.60 -27.44
C HIS A 189 -26.37 6.30 -26.22
N PRO A 190 -27.34 5.67 -25.55
CA PRO A 190 -27.85 6.16 -24.29
C PRO A 190 -26.78 6.11 -23.21
N LEU A 191 -26.83 7.05 -22.27
CA LEU A 191 -25.95 7.04 -21.10
C LEU A 191 -26.26 5.83 -20.20
N ILE A 192 -25.22 5.32 -19.55
CA ILE A 192 -25.33 4.36 -18.46
C ILE A 192 -25.97 5.11 -17.27
N PRO A 193 -26.99 4.59 -16.60
CA PRO A 193 -27.52 5.23 -15.40
C PRO A 193 -26.39 5.46 -14.38
N LEU A 194 -26.29 6.66 -13.80
CA LEU A 194 -25.19 6.98 -12.89
C LEU A 194 -25.11 6.04 -11.69
N THR A 195 -26.24 5.51 -11.22
CA THR A 195 -26.26 4.48 -10.17
C THR A 195 -25.55 3.19 -10.61
N THR A 196 -25.64 2.83 -11.89
CA THR A 196 -24.90 1.68 -12.47
C THR A 196 -23.43 2.06 -12.65
N LEU A 197 -23.13 3.24 -13.23
CA LEU A 197 -21.76 3.72 -13.44
C LEU A 197 -20.96 3.75 -12.14
N PHE A 198 -21.58 4.20 -11.04
CA PHE A 198 -20.94 4.26 -9.72
C PHE A 198 -20.71 2.89 -9.10
N ALA A 199 -21.49 1.89 -9.47
CA ALA A 199 -21.37 0.53 -8.98
C ALA A 199 -20.39 -0.35 -9.81
N VAL A 200 -19.86 0.17 -10.93
CA VAL A 200 -18.91 -0.57 -11.76
C VAL A 200 -17.60 -0.79 -11.00
N ASP A 201 -17.17 -2.04 -10.98
CA ASP A 201 -15.90 -2.50 -10.42
C ASP A 201 -15.07 -3.29 -11.45
N GLU A 202 -13.90 -3.77 -11.04
CA GLU A 202 -12.97 -4.54 -11.90
C GLU A 202 -13.56 -5.87 -12.40
N HIS A 203 -14.66 -6.36 -11.84
CA HIS A 203 -15.34 -7.59 -12.22
C HIS A 203 -16.59 -7.36 -13.08
N SER A 204 -17.01 -6.11 -13.20
CA SER A 204 -18.25 -5.75 -13.89
C SER A 204 -18.16 -5.96 -15.40
N PRO A 205 -19.25 -6.38 -16.07
CA PRO A 205 -19.31 -6.53 -17.53
C PRO A 205 -19.02 -5.22 -18.28
N GLU A 206 -19.44 -4.08 -17.73
CA GLU A 206 -19.21 -2.73 -18.29
C GLU A 206 -17.73 -2.42 -18.41
N TYR A 207 -16.87 -3.00 -17.56
CA TYR A 207 -15.43 -2.82 -17.58
C TYR A 207 -14.72 -3.89 -18.42
N ASN A 208 -15.20 -5.13 -18.41
CA ASN A 208 -14.50 -6.28 -18.98
C ASN A 208 -14.96 -6.66 -20.41
N GLU A 209 -16.23 -6.45 -20.77
CA GLU A 209 -16.74 -6.78 -22.08
C GLU A 209 -16.38 -5.70 -23.10
N SER A 210 -15.70 -6.05 -24.18
CA SER A 210 -15.23 -5.12 -25.22
C SER A 210 -16.35 -4.27 -25.84
N SER A 211 -17.58 -4.81 -25.93
CA SER A 211 -18.75 -4.10 -26.43
C SER A 211 -19.29 -3.02 -25.49
N ARG A 212 -19.06 -3.14 -24.17
CA ARG A 212 -19.55 -2.20 -23.15
C ARG A 212 -18.44 -1.27 -22.64
N ARG A 213 -17.22 -1.73 -22.70
CA ARG A 213 -16.03 -1.01 -22.22
C ARG A 213 -15.91 0.40 -22.79
N GLY A 214 -16.13 0.56 -24.10
CA GLY A 214 -16.10 1.87 -24.76
C GLY A 214 -17.09 2.87 -24.15
N GLY A 215 -18.29 2.41 -23.78
CA GLY A 215 -19.32 3.22 -23.13
C GLY A 215 -18.91 3.67 -21.73
N PHE A 216 -18.37 2.74 -20.94
CA PHE A 216 -17.90 3.04 -19.59
C PHE A 216 -16.79 4.10 -19.56
N TYR A 217 -15.76 3.97 -20.41
CA TYR A 217 -14.68 4.95 -20.52
C TYR A 217 -15.18 6.31 -21.02
N ALA A 218 -16.04 6.32 -22.06
CA ALA A 218 -16.59 7.54 -22.62
C ALA A 218 -17.43 8.32 -21.61
N GLU A 219 -18.25 7.62 -20.83
CA GLU A 219 -19.11 8.27 -19.83
C GLU A 219 -18.34 8.68 -18.58
N SER A 220 -17.38 7.89 -18.13
CA SER A 220 -16.46 8.26 -17.05
C SER A 220 -15.68 9.53 -17.40
N TRP A 221 -15.15 9.61 -18.64
CA TRP A 221 -14.55 10.83 -19.15
C TRP A 221 -15.53 12.01 -19.15
N ALA A 222 -16.73 11.83 -19.69
CA ALA A 222 -17.71 12.91 -19.81
C ALA A 222 -18.14 13.44 -18.44
N LEU A 223 -18.34 12.55 -17.47
CA LEU A 223 -18.71 12.94 -16.10
C LEU A 223 -17.58 13.73 -15.44
N VAL A 224 -16.33 13.25 -15.50
CA VAL A 224 -15.19 14.00 -14.96
C VAL A 224 -15.00 15.32 -15.69
N HIS A 225 -15.11 15.33 -17.02
CA HIS A 225 -15.02 16.55 -17.81
C HIS A 225 -16.10 17.57 -17.42
N TYR A 226 -17.33 17.10 -17.18
CA TYR A 226 -18.43 17.94 -16.71
C TYR A 226 -18.17 18.47 -15.30
N LEU A 227 -17.70 17.64 -14.39
CA LEU A 227 -17.40 18.03 -13.01
C LEU A 227 -16.25 19.05 -12.94
N VAL A 228 -15.24 18.93 -13.81
CA VAL A 228 -14.09 19.85 -13.84
C VAL A 228 -14.40 21.14 -14.61
N SER A 229 -15.04 21.04 -15.79
CA SER A 229 -15.16 22.14 -16.76
C SER A 229 -16.61 22.60 -16.98
N GLY A 230 -17.60 21.95 -16.37
CA GLY A 230 -19.03 22.23 -16.66
C GLY A 230 -19.56 23.49 -15.99
N SER A 231 -19.23 23.71 -14.73
CA SER A 231 -19.57 24.93 -13.99
C SER A 231 -18.64 25.12 -12.79
N PRO A 232 -18.46 26.36 -12.29
CA PRO A 232 -17.66 26.63 -11.09
C PRO A 232 -18.17 25.90 -9.85
N GLU A 233 -19.46 25.62 -9.76
CA GLU A 233 -20.04 24.85 -8.64
C GLU A 233 -19.63 23.40 -8.70
N ARG A 234 -19.75 22.74 -9.87
CA ARG A 234 -19.36 21.34 -10.07
C ARG A 234 -17.86 21.16 -9.85
N HIS A 235 -17.05 22.12 -10.28
CA HIS A 235 -15.61 22.12 -10.02
C HIS A 235 -15.31 22.13 -8.50
N ARG A 236 -15.98 23.00 -7.72
CA ARG A 236 -15.79 23.01 -6.25
C ARG A 236 -16.24 21.71 -5.60
N GLN A 237 -17.35 21.12 -6.06
CA GLN A 237 -17.85 19.85 -5.56
C GLN A 237 -16.88 18.68 -5.88
N ALA A 238 -16.30 18.64 -7.07
CA ALA A 238 -15.28 17.66 -7.43
C ALA A 238 -14.01 17.80 -6.57
N ALA A 239 -13.55 19.04 -6.36
CA ALA A 239 -12.41 19.31 -5.49
C ALA A 239 -12.67 18.88 -4.04
N GLU A 240 -13.88 19.15 -3.50
CA GLU A 240 -14.27 18.71 -2.16
C GLU A 240 -14.34 17.18 -2.06
N TYR A 241 -14.90 16.51 -3.08
CA TYR A 241 -14.91 15.05 -3.14
C TYR A 241 -13.51 14.46 -3.07
N LEU A 242 -12.58 14.96 -3.88
CA LEU A 242 -11.19 14.51 -3.88
C LEU A 242 -10.49 14.79 -2.53
N ARG A 243 -10.75 15.96 -1.92
CA ARG A 243 -10.21 16.30 -0.60
C ARG A 243 -10.72 15.33 0.49
N LEU A 244 -11.98 14.98 0.47
CA LEU A 244 -12.57 13.99 1.38
C LEU A 244 -12.01 12.59 1.12
N ALA A 245 -11.82 12.21 -0.14
CA ALA A 245 -11.21 10.94 -0.50
C ALA A 245 -9.74 10.82 -0.02
N GLN A 246 -8.98 11.92 -0.06
CA GLN A 246 -7.61 11.96 0.50
C GLN A 246 -7.59 11.74 2.02
N SER A 247 -8.65 12.17 2.73
CA SER A 247 -8.74 11.90 4.17
C SER A 247 -9.11 10.45 4.49
N GLY A 248 -9.27 9.60 3.47
CA GLY A 248 -9.59 8.18 3.60
C GLY A 248 -11.07 7.87 3.79
N ALA A 249 -11.96 8.86 3.60
CA ALA A 249 -13.39 8.61 3.68
C ALA A 249 -13.88 7.73 2.51
N LEU A 250 -14.80 6.81 2.81
CA LEU A 250 -15.32 5.86 1.81
C LEU A 250 -16.14 6.59 0.73
N PRO A 251 -15.99 6.19 -0.56
CA PRO A 251 -16.63 6.86 -1.70
C PRO A 251 -18.13 7.08 -1.56
N ASP A 252 -18.87 6.08 -1.10
CA ASP A 252 -20.32 6.15 -0.94
C ASP A 252 -20.77 7.21 0.09
N ARG A 253 -19.98 7.41 1.14
CA ARG A 253 -20.27 8.38 2.19
C ARG A 253 -20.01 9.81 1.75
N ILE A 254 -18.95 10.03 0.96
CA ILE A 254 -18.54 11.37 0.56
C ILE A 254 -19.27 11.87 -0.68
N PHE A 255 -19.85 10.99 -1.51
CA PHE A 255 -20.59 11.39 -2.69
C PHE A 255 -21.76 12.32 -2.35
N ALA A 256 -22.63 11.91 -1.44
CA ALA A 256 -23.76 12.70 -0.99
C ALA A 256 -23.33 14.02 -0.34
N GLN A 257 -22.21 14.01 0.40
CA GLN A 257 -21.66 15.21 1.04
C GLN A 257 -21.13 16.22 0.03
N ALA A 258 -20.44 15.77 -1.03
CA ALA A 258 -19.81 16.63 -2.02
C ALA A 258 -20.79 17.13 -3.11
N PHE A 259 -21.65 16.25 -3.61
CA PHE A 259 -22.49 16.50 -4.79
C PHE A 259 -23.99 16.69 -4.47
N GLY A 260 -24.41 16.42 -3.23
CA GLY A 260 -25.83 16.31 -2.87
C GLY A 260 -26.40 14.91 -3.12
N ALA A 261 -27.62 14.67 -2.64
CA ALA A 261 -28.19 13.32 -2.57
C ALA A 261 -28.91 12.84 -3.85
N ASP A 262 -28.98 13.63 -4.92
CA ASP A 262 -29.77 13.26 -6.12
C ASP A 262 -28.90 12.97 -7.35
N PRO A 263 -28.48 11.69 -7.59
CA PRO A 263 -27.78 11.29 -8.80
C PRO A 263 -28.57 11.56 -10.08
N ALA A 264 -29.92 11.53 -10.03
CA ALA A 264 -30.75 11.75 -11.19
C ALA A 264 -30.70 13.21 -11.70
N ALA A 265 -30.43 14.18 -10.80
CA ALA A 265 -30.19 15.56 -11.22
C ALA A 265 -28.89 15.68 -12.01
N LEU A 266 -27.82 15.07 -11.49
CA LEU A 266 -26.52 15.04 -12.14
C LEU A 266 -26.57 14.32 -13.50
N GLU A 267 -27.32 13.20 -13.59
CA GLU A 267 -27.53 12.46 -14.84
C GLU A 267 -28.20 13.31 -15.92
N ARG A 268 -29.25 14.07 -15.56
CA ARG A 268 -29.91 15.00 -16.49
C ARG A 268 -28.97 16.10 -16.99
N GLU A 269 -28.16 16.65 -16.08
CA GLU A 269 -27.17 17.67 -16.42
C GLU A 269 -26.09 17.10 -17.35
N LEU A 270 -25.57 15.91 -17.06
CA LEU A 270 -24.60 15.20 -17.92
C LEU A 270 -25.19 14.93 -19.30
N GLY A 271 -26.46 14.46 -19.38
CA GLY A 271 -27.16 14.24 -20.64
C GLY A 271 -27.30 15.49 -21.49
N ASN A 272 -27.42 16.67 -20.87
CA ASN A 272 -27.39 17.94 -21.60
C ASN A 272 -25.99 18.37 -21.99
N TYR A 273 -25.00 18.07 -21.12
CA TYR A 273 -23.61 18.43 -21.33
C TYR A 273 -22.99 17.73 -22.55
N VAL A 274 -23.23 16.45 -22.71
CA VAL A 274 -22.67 15.66 -23.83
C VAL A 274 -23.21 16.05 -25.20
N LYS A 275 -24.31 16.80 -25.24
CA LYS A 275 -24.91 17.34 -26.48
C LYS A 275 -24.24 18.63 -26.97
N LYS A 276 -23.38 19.26 -26.18
CA LYS A 276 -22.65 20.48 -26.57
C LYS A 276 -21.79 20.23 -27.82
N TYR A 277 -21.68 21.25 -28.65
CA TYR A 277 -20.79 21.25 -29.83
C TYR A 277 -19.34 21.52 -29.46
N LEU A 278 -19.13 22.37 -28.46
CA LEU A 278 -17.82 22.78 -27.98
C LEU A 278 -17.69 22.41 -26.51
N PHE A 279 -16.57 21.82 -26.18
CA PHE A 279 -16.16 21.50 -24.80
C PHE A 279 -15.06 22.47 -24.38
N ASP A 280 -15.16 22.97 -23.17
CA ASP A 280 -14.14 23.80 -22.57
C ASP A 280 -12.95 22.92 -22.18
N PHE A 281 -11.78 23.51 -22.03
CA PHE A 281 -10.58 22.83 -21.56
C PHE A 281 -9.81 23.75 -20.61
N THR A 282 -9.00 23.14 -19.75
CA THR A 282 -8.17 23.88 -18.79
C THR A 282 -6.87 24.31 -19.45
N ARG A 283 -6.47 25.57 -19.24
CA ARG A 283 -5.18 26.12 -19.65
C ARG A 283 -4.27 26.26 -18.44
N VAL A 284 -3.07 25.77 -18.57
CA VAL A 284 -2.06 25.82 -17.51
C VAL A 284 -0.84 26.54 -18.04
N PRO A 285 -0.37 27.60 -17.40
CA PRO A 285 0.85 28.29 -17.81
C PRO A 285 2.07 27.34 -17.76
N ILE A 286 2.89 27.35 -18.79
CA ILE A 286 4.17 26.63 -18.75
C ILE A 286 5.13 27.46 -17.93
N ARG A 287 5.71 26.86 -16.89
CA ARG A 287 6.76 27.49 -16.09
C ARG A 287 8.11 27.31 -16.78
N PRO A 288 8.82 28.42 -17.10
CA PRO A 288 10.16 28.33 -17.71
C PRO A 288 11.19 27.64 -16.81
N GLU A 289 10.94 27.68 -15.49
CA GLU A 289 11.82 27.14 -14.44
C GLU A 289 11.59 25.63 -14.17
N ALA A 290 10.64 24.99 -14.87
CA ALA A 290 10.48 23.54 -14.78
C ALA A 290 11.83 22.88 -15.05
N ASN A 291 12.32 22.10 -14.08
CA ASN A 291 13.62 21.45 -14.18
C ASN A 291 13.59 20.38 -15.27
N LEU A 292 13.94 20.77 -16.50
CA LEU A 292 14.05 19.88 -17.66
C LEU A 292 15.47 19.32 -17.80
N ALA A 293 16.28 19.35 -16.73
CA ALA A 293 17.62 18.77 -16.75
C ALA A 293 17.50 17.25 -16.95
N MET A 294 18.00 16.79 -18.08
CA MET A 294 18.02 15.38 -18.47
C MET A 294 19.43 14.97 -18.86
N ASP A 295 19.94 13.97 -18.17
CA ASP A 295 21.22 13.37 -18.48
C ASP A 295 21.01 12.19 -19.44
N VAL A 296 21.69 12.23 -20.58
CA VAL A 296 21.59 11.19 -21.63
C VAL A 296 22.93 10.49 -21.77
N ARG A 297 22.89 9.16 -21.72
CA ARG A 297 24.08 8.32 -21.85
C ARG A 297 23.82 7.17 -22.83
N PRO A 298 24.83 6.78 -23.64
CA PRO A 298 24.74 5.54 -24.39
C PRO A 298 24.74 4.35 -23.43
N MET A 299 23.93 3.34 -23.73
CA MET A 299 23.87 2.12 -22.93
C MET A 299 24.90 1.10 -23.47
N ALA A 300 25.60 0.43 -22.53
CA ALA A 300 26.38 -0.74 -22.88
C ALA A 300 25.45 -1.92 -23.19
N TRP A 301 25.89 -2.81 -24.10
CA TRP A 301 25.06 -3.93 -24.54
C TRP A 301 24.53 -4.85 -23.43
N PRO A 302 25.32 -5.24 -22.42
CA PRO A 302 24.79 -6.02 -21.30
C PRO A 302 23.65 -5.31 -20.55
N ASP A 303 23.74 -3.98 -20.38
CA ASP A 303 22.71 -3.18 -19.70
C ASP A 303 21.41 -3.14 -20.49
N VAL A 304 21.49 -3.06 -21.83
CA VAL A 304 20.31 -3.17 -22.71
C VAL A 304 19.61 -4.51 -22.51
N LEU A 305 20.38 -5.59 -22.55
CA LEU A 305 19.86 -6.95 -22.37
C LEU A 305 19.23 -7.13 -20.99
N TYR A 306 19.90 -6.66 -19.94
CA TYR A 306 19.36 -6.71 -18.59
C TYR A 306 18.03 -5.96 -18.49
N ARG A 307 17.96 -4.71 -18.96
CA ARG A 307 16.76 -3.87 -18.85
C ARG A 307 15.58 -4.44 -19.64
N LEU A 308 15.81 -4.98 -20.82
CA LEU A 308 14.78 -5.64 -21.62
C LEU A 308 14.34 -6.98 -21.01
N GLY A 309 15.27 -7.74 -20.44
CA GLY A 309 14.98 -8.93 -19.66
C GLY A 309 14.15 -8.63 -18.40
N ASP A 310 14.45 -7.53 -17.70
CA ASP A 310 13.68 -7.06 -16.54
C ASP A 310 12.25 -6.66 -16.94
N LEU A 311 12.08 -5.95 -18.06
CA LEU A 311 10.75 -5.67 -18.62
C LEU A 311 9.96 -6.95 -18.87
N LEU A 312 10.55 -7.92 -19.57
CA LEU A 312 9.91 -9.21 -19.87
C LEU A 312 9.57 -10.01 -18.62
N ALA A 313 10.46 -10.05 -17.61
CA ALA A 313 10.25 -10.72 -16.34
C ALA A 313 9.06 -10.16 -15.55
N ASN A 314 8.66 -8.92 -15.82
CA ASN A 314 7.54 -8.24 -15.18
C ASN A 314 6.26 -8.21 -16.04
N LEU A 315 6.28 -8.75 -17.27
CA LEU A 315 5.09 -8.98 -18.09
C LEU A 315 4.25 -10.16 -17.54
N ALA A 316 3.87 -11.06 -18.39
CA ALA A 316 3.14 -12.27 -18.03
C ALA A 316 4.09 -13.49 -18.02
N ASP A 317 3.64 -14.62 -17.48
CA ASP A 317 4.47 -15.82 -17.31
C ASP A 317 4.93 -16.44 -18.65
N ASP A 318 4.22 -16.19 -19.74
CA ASP A 318 4.61 -16.62 -21.09
C ASP A 318 5.87 -15.90 -21.62
N HIS A 319 6.31 -14.80 -20.99
CA HIS A 319 7.56 -14.11 -21.31
C HIS A 319 8.78 -14.59 -20.48
N ARG A 320 8.57 -15.53 -19.54
CA ARG A 320 9.65 -16.02 -18.68
C ARG A 320 10.87 -16.52 -19.45
N ALA A 321 10.66 -17.36 -20.48
CA ALA A 321 11.76 -17.92 -21.27
C ALA A 321 12.55 -16.82 -22.02
N ALA A 322 11.84 -15.82 -22.55
CA ALA A 322 12.47 -14.68 -23.20
C ALA A 322 13.28 -13.82 -22.20
N ALA A 323 12.77 -13.58 -21.01
CA ALA A 323 13.49 -12.89 -19.95
C ALA A 323 14.77 -13.63 -19.56
N GLU A 324 14.70 -14.94 -19.40
CA GLU A 324 15.84 -15.79 -19.07
C GLU A 324 16.92 -15.73 -20.15
N GLU A 325 16.53 -15.78 -21.43
CA GLU A 325 17.45 -15.66 -22.57
C GLU A 325 18.19 -14.31 -22.55
N HIS A 326 17.49 -13.21 -22.27
CA HIS A 326 18.07 -11.88 -22.14
C HIS A 326 19.07 -11.80 -20.99
N PHE A 327 18.75 -12.30 -19.80
CA PHE A 327 19.67 -12.31 -18.66
C PHE A 327 20.90 -13.19 -18.93
N ARG A 328 20.74 -14.35 -19.56
CA ARG A 328 21.86 -15.21 -19.94
C ARG A 328 22.76 -14.56 -21.01
N ALA A 329 22.16 -13.86 -21.98
CA ALA A 329 22.92 -13.10 -22.98
C ALA A 329 23.69 -11.93 -22.34
N ALA A 330 23.11 -11.23 -21.36
CA ALA A 330 23.80 -10.20 -20.58
C ALA A 330 25.03 -10.78 -19.85
N LEU A 331 24.86 -11.93 -19.18
CA LEU A 331 25.94 -12.64 -18.48
C LEU A 331 27.00 -13.21 -19.43
N ALA A 332 26.64 -13.60 -20.66
CA ALA A 332 27.60 -14.02 -21.67
C ALA A 332 28.48 -12.83 -22.13
N ALA A 333 27.92 -11.62 -22.18
CA ALA A 333 28.64 -10.39 -22.52
C ALA A 333 29.39 -9.79 -21.31
N ARG A 334 28.90 -9.96 -20.10
CA ARG A 334 29.50 -9.47 -18.83
C ARG A 334 29.24 -10.49 -17.71
N PRO A 335 30.17 -11.43 -17.45
CA PRO A 335 29.97 -12.55 -16.51
C PRO A 335 29.74 -12.15 -15.04
N ASP A 336 30.14 -10.95 -14.66
CA ASP A 336 30.00 -10.37 -13.33
C ASP A 336 28.84 -9.36 -13.24
N ASP A 337 27.87 -9.44 -14.15
CA ASP A 337 26.67 -8.60 -14.14
C ASP A 337 25.74 -8.99 -12.98
N GLY A 338 25.88 -8.28 -11.85
CA GLY A 338 25.05 -8.51 -10.65
C GLY A 338 23.55 -8.37 -10.90
N PRO A 339 23.08 -7.30 -11.57
CA PRO A 339 21.68 -7.16 -11.96
C PRO A 339 21.12 -8.33 -12.78
N ALA A 340 21.86 -8.81 -13.78
CA ALA A 340 21.42 -9.98 -14.56
C ALA A 340 21.38 -11.28 -13.74
N VAL A 341 22.31 -11.47 -12.81
CA VAL A 341 22.26 -12.58 -11.85
C VAL A 341 21.00 -12.47 -10.96
N ALA A 342 20.69 -11.27 -10.45
CA ALA A 342 19.49 -11.04 -9.65
C ALA A 342 18.21 -11.30 -10.46
N GLY A 343 18.21 -10.94 -11.76
CA GLY A 343 17.11 -11.22 -12.69
C GLY A 343 16.81 -12.71 -12.82
N LEU A 344 17.86 -13.56 -12.92
CA LEU A 344 17.67 -15.02 -12.88
C LEU A 344 17.07 -15.49 -11.54
N GLY A 345 17.54 -14.95 -10.42
CA GLY A 345 16.96 -15.22 -9.10
C GLY A 345 15.48 -14.82 -9.02
N TYR A 346 15.11 -13.69 -9.61
CA TYR A 346 13.72 -13.24 -9.67
C TYR A 346 12.82 -14.18 -10.49
N LEU A 347 13.34 -14.73 -11.58
CA LEU A 347 12.63 -15.74 -12.37
C LEU A 347 12.45 -17.05 -11.57
N GLU A 348 13.46 -17.50 -10.81
CA GLU A 348 13.33 -18.67 -9.94
C GLU A 348 12.28 -18.45 -8.85
N GLU A 349 12.29 -17.30 -8.20
CA GLU A 349 11.30 -16.94 -7.18
C GLU A 349 9.87 -16.98 -7.72
N ARG A 350 9.66 -16.52 -8.98
CA ARG A 350 8.33 -16.50 -9.61
C ARG A 350 7.91 -17.82 -10.24
N ALA A 351 8.74 -18.85 -10.29
CA ALA A 351 8.46 -20.10 -11.01
C ALA A 351 7.24 -20.87 -10.50
N GLY A 352 6.78 -20.62 -9.30
CA GLY A 352 5.74 -21.41 -8.67
C GLY A 352 4.85 -20.67 -7.68
N HIS A 353 4.47 -19.44 -7.97
CA HIS A 353 3.51 -18.71 -7.13
C HIS A 353 2.04 -18.95 -7.60
N PRO A 354 1.35 -19.95 -7.06
CA PRO A 354 -0.10 -19.86 -7.02
C PRO A 354 -0.42 -18.76 -6.00
N PRO A 355 -1.18 -17.73 -6.37
CA PRO A 355 -1.47 -16.60 -5.46
C PRO A 355 -2.17 -17.01 -4.17
N ASP A 356 -2.72 -18.21 -4.12
CA ASP A 356 -3.57 -18.70 -3.03
C ASP A 356 -2.86 -19.59 -1.99
N GLN A 357 -1.55 -19.86 -2.13
CA GLN A 357 -0.82 -20.75 -1.24
C GLN A 357 0.56 -20.18 -0.86
N PRO A 358 0.64 -19.27 0.13
CA PRO A 358 1.91 -18.64 0.54
C PRO A 358 2.97 -19.66 1.03
N ASP A 359 2.56 -20.76 1.66
CA ASP A 359 3.48 -21.82 2.11
C ASP A 359 4.10 -22.62 0.95
N ALA A 360 3.44 -22.66 -0.22
CA ALA A 360 3.97 -23.28 -1.43
C ALA A 360 5.10 -22.46 -2.09
N ALA A 361 5.25 -21.20 -1.71
CA ALA A 361 6.26 -20.29 -2.26
C ALA A 361 7.66 -20.52 -1.69
N ARG A 362 7.78 -21.03 -0.47
CA ARG A 362 9.07 -21.17 0.23
C ARG A 362 10.16 -21.89 -0.56
N PRO A 363 9.91 -23.02 -1.27
CA PRO A 363 10.94 -23.67 -2.08
C PRO A 363 11.55 -22.76 -3.16
N TYR A 364 10.76 -21.85 -3.71
CA TYR A 364 11.19 -20.93 -4.77
C TYR A 364 12.06 -19.80 -4.21
N PHE A 365 11.74 -19.29 -2.99
CA PHE A 365 12.62 -18.35 -2.29
C PHE A 365 13.96 -19.00 -1.94
N THR A 366 13.95 -20.26 -1.51
CA THR A 366 15.16 -21.02 -1.23
C THR A 366 16.00 -21.23 -2.51
N ALA A 367 15.37 -21.57 -3.63
CA ALA A 367 16.06 -21.73 -4.92
C ALA A 367 16.65 -20.42 -5.46
N ALA A 368 15.99 -19.28 -5.23
CA ALA A 368 16.44 -17.95 -5.64
C ALA A 368 17.62 -17.43 -4.79
N ARG A 369 17.76 -17.87 -3.53
CA ARG A 369 18.75 -17.39 -2.57
C ARG A 369 20.19 -17.32 -3.10
N PRO A 370 20.77 -18.36 -3.71
CA PRO A 370 22.14 -18.32 -4.19
C PRO A 370 22.39 -17.25 -5.26
N TYR A 371 21.37 -16.98 -6.09
CA TYR A 371 21.45 -15.92 -7.10
C TYR A 371 21.53 -14.55 -6.42
N TYR A 372 20.67 -14.27 -5.46
CA TYR A 372 20.65 -12.98 -4.77
C TYR A 372 21.88 -12.74 -3.91
N GLU A 373 22.41 -13.76 -3.25
CA GLU A 373 23.69 -13.69 -2.51
C GLU A 373 24.87 -13.34 -3.43
N LYS A 374 24.92 -13.99 -4.60
CA LYS A 374 25.94 -13.70 -5.61
C LYS A 374 25.77 -12.28 -6.15
N ALA A 375 24.55 -11.91 -6.55
CA ALA A 375 24.25 -10.61 -7.10
C ALA A 375 24.57 -9.46 -6.12
N ALA A 376 24.22 -9.59 -4.84
CA ALA A 376 24.50 -8.59 -3.82
C ALA A 376 25.99 -8.34 -3.58
N LYS A 377 26.84 -9.35 -3.81
CA LYS A 377 28.30 -9.22 -3.77
C LYS A 377 28.85 -8.55 -5.02
N LEU A 378 28.29 -8.86 -6.20
CA LEU A 378 28.73 -8.31 -7.48
C LEU A 378 28.30 -6.84 -7.68
N ALA A 379 27.12 -6.49 -7.18
CA ALA A 379 26.54 -5.15 -7.32
C ALA A 379 26.15 -4.58 -5.94
N PRO A 380 27.13 -4.26 -5.06
CA PRO A 380 26.85 -3.75 -3.74
C PRO A 380 26.15 -2.37 -3.74
N ASP A 381 26.33 -1.59 -4.79
CA ASP A 381 25.78 -0.24 -4.92
C ASP A 381 24.53 -0.18 -5.81
N ASP A 382 24.00 -1.33 -6.25
CA ASP A 382 22.69 -1.40 -6.91
C ASP A 382 21.59 -1.60 -5.87
N PHE A 383 20.74 -0.59 -5.67
CA PHE A 383 19.71 -0.59 -4.64
C PHE A 383 18.68 -1.70 -4.85
N LEU A 384 18.32 -2.02 -6.12
CA LEU A 384 17.32 -3.03 -6.43
C LEU A 384 17.85 -4.44 -6.14
N VAL A 385 19.11 -4.71 -6.50
CA VAL A 385 19.78 -5.97 -6.15
C VAL A 385 19.83 -6.17 -4.64
N GLN A 386 20.24 -5.15 -3.89
CA GLN A 386 20.28 -5.20 -2.42
C GLN A 386 18.88 -5.40 -1.82
N TYR A 387 17.87 -4.77 -2.39
CA TYR A 387 16.49 -4.92 -1.94
C TYR A 387 15.95 -6.35 -2.20
N LEU A 388 16.18 -6.91 -3.40
CA LEU A 388 15.77 -8.28 -3.74
C LEU A 388 16.42 -9.30 -2.81
N TYR A 389 17.70 -9.12 -2.50
CA TYR A 389 18.40 -9.94 -1.52
C TYR A 389 17.78 -9.83 -0.13
N ALA A 390 17.54 -8.62 0.35
CA ALA A 390 16.93 -8.39 1.66
C ALA A 390 15.51 -8.98 1.74
N ARG A 391 14.68 -8.77 0.71
CA ARG A 391 13.33 -9.33 0.62
C ARG A 391 13.35 -10.85 0.69
N ASN A 392 14.21 -11.48 -0.10
CA ASN A 392 14.37 -12.94 -0.09
C ASN A 392 14.79 -13.47 1.27
N LEU A 393 15.69 -12.77 1.99
CA LEU A 393 16.08 -13.12 3.36
C LEU A 393 14.91 -13.09 4.36
N LEU A 394 13.95 -12.18 4.16
CA LEU A 394 12.78 -12.04 5.03
C LEU A 394 11.69 -13.06 4.72
N GLU A 395 11.52 -13.45 3.46
CA GLU A 395 10.50 -14.43 3.03
C GLU A 395 10.93 -15.89 3.32
N ASP A 396 12.24 -16.16 3.34
CA ASP A 396 12.80 -17.47 3.73
C ASP A 396 13.83 -17.30 4.85
N PRO A 397 13.40 -17.06 6.11
CA PRO A 397 14.28 -16.71 7.20
C PRO A 397 15.15 -17.89 7.65
N GLY A 398 16.47 -17.71 7.63
CA GLY A 398 17.48 -18.56 8.25
C GLY A 398 18.06 -17.90 9.50
N VAL A 399 19.09 -18.52 10.08
CA VAL A 399 19.67 -18.12 11.38
C VAL A 399 20.07 -16.63 11.45
N ASP A 400 20.69 -16.09 10.41
CA ASP A 400 21.16 -14.70 10.37
C ASP A 400 20.32 -13.79 9.47
N SER A 401 19.22 -14.31 8.93
CA SER A 401 18.46 -13.63 7.86
C SER A 401 18.02 -12.23 8.24
N LEU A 402 17.49 -12.03 9.45
CA LEU A 402 17.00 -10.72 9.90
C LEU A 402 18.13 -9.67 9.98
N ARG A 403 19.29 -10.07 10.52
CA ARG A 403 20.48 -9.20 10.61
C ARG A 403 21.01 -8.83 9.22
N LEU A 404 21.11 -9.80 8.32
CA LEU A 404 21.58 -9.59 6.95
C LEU A 404 20.59 -8.75 6.14
N ALA A 405 19.29 -9.01 6.28
CA ALA A 405 18.24 -8.24 5.63
C ALA A 405 18.29 -6.76 6.08
N ARG A 406 18.44 -6.51 7.38
CA ARG A 406 18.56 -5.15 7.92
C ARG A 406 19.79 -4.44 7.36
N ALA A 407 20.94 -5.11 7.29
CA ALA A 407 22.15 -4.53 6.72
C ALA A 407 21.97 -4.17 5.24
N ALA A 408 21.34 -5.04 4.44
CA ALA A 408 21.04 -4.79 3.04
C ALA A 408 20.03 -3.65 2.89
N LEU A 409 18.95 -3.62 3.69
CA LEU A 409 17.93 -2.54 3.66
C LEU A 409 18.50 -1.18 4.04
N ASN A 410 19.39 -1.11 5.04
CA ASN A 410 20.10 0.12 5.38
C ASN A 410 20.92 0.64 4.18
N ARG A 411 21.56 -0.25 3.42
CA ARG A 411 22.24 0.13 2.18
C ARG A 411 21.25 0.64 1.12
N VAL A 412 20.10 -0.02 0.95
CA VAL A 412 19.05 0.41 0.01
C VAL A 412 18.57 1.83 0.32
N VAL A 413 18.22 2.12 1.58
CA VAL A 413 17.71 3.44 1.96
C VAL A 413 18.76 4.53 1.88
N ALA A 414 20.05 4.19 2.02
CA ALA A 414 21.15 5.11 1.79
C ALA A 414 21.34 5.42 0.28
N LEU A 415 21.23 4.41 -0.59
CA LEU A 415 21.36 4.56 -2.04
C LEU A 415 20.14 5.25 -2.67
N ARG A 416 18.95 4.96 -2.15
CA ARG A 416 17.68 5.51 -2.65
C ARG A 416 16.72 5.85 -1.50
N PRO A 417 16.89 7.04 -0.87
CA PRO A 417 16.06 7.45 0.27
C PRO A 417 14.57 7.55 -0.01
N GLY A 418 14.16 7.74 -1.28
CA GLY A 418 12.75 7.78 -1.71
C GLY A 418 12.11 6.41 -1.94
N PHE A 419 12.83 5.30 -1.75
CA PHE A 419 12.27 3.96 -1.99
C PHE A 419 11.48 3.46 -0.75
N GLY A 420 10.18 3.76 -0.73
CA GLY A 420 9.28 3.52 0.42
C GLY A 420 9.22 2.06 0.88
N GLU A 421 9.26 1.10 -0.06
CA GLU A 421 9.24 -0.33 0.26
C GLU A 421 10.42 -0.77 1.13
N ALA A 422 11.61 -0.20 0.91
CA ALA A 422 12.77 -0.51 1.74
C ALA A 422 12.60 0.01 3.17
N TRP A 423 12.07 1.21 3.34
CA TRP A 423 11.77 1.77 4.65
C TRP A 423 10.72 0.95 5.40
N ALA A 424 9.66 0.50 4.70
CA ALA A 424 8.63 -0.35 5.29
C ALA A 424 9.20 -1.68 5.79
N ARG A 425 10.00 -2.36 4.97
CA ARG A 425 10.65 -3.61 5.36
C ARG A 425 11.72 -3.42 6.43
N LEU A 426 12.46 -2.31 6.38
CA LEU A 426 13.43 -1.97 7.43
C LEU A 426 12.72 -1.81 8.79
N GLY A 427 11.62 -1.05 8.83
CA GLY A 427 10.79 -0.92 10.03
C GLY A 427 10.27 -2.27 10.54
N TYR A 428 9.81 -3.13 9.63
CA TYR A 428 9.37 -4.48 9.96
C TYR A 428 10.47 -5.32 10.62
N THR A 429 11.73 -5.21 10.17
CA THR A 429 12.85 -5.97 10.78
C THR A 429 13.08 -5.64 12.26
N TYR A 430 12.67 -4.47 12.71
CA TYR A 430 12.77 -4.07 14.11
C TYR A 430 11.56 -4.48 14.96
N GLN A 431 10.41 -4.74 14.35
CA GLN A 431 9.19 -5.11 15.11
C GLN A 431 9.27 -6.47 15.81
N SER A 432 10.12 -7.37 15.31
CA SER A 432 10.37 -8.67 15.92
C SER A 432 11.26 -8.62 17.18
N GLU A 433 11.81 -7.45 17.52
CA GLU A 433 12.59 -7.24 18.73
C GLU A 433 11.69 -6.92 19.92
N GLU A 434 12.04 -7.42 21.11
CA GLU A 434 11.31 -7.13 22.34
C GLU A 434 11.26 -5.63 22.63
N ASN A 435 12.39 -4.94 22.40
CA ASN A 435 12.51 -3.50 22.60
C ASN A 435 12.57 -2.78 21.24
N LEU A 436 11.46 -2.17 20.86
CA LEU A 436 11.43 -1.31 19.67
C LEU A 436 12.31 -0.08 19.88
N THR A 437 13.22 0.14 18.94
CA THR A 437 14.14 1.28 18.99
C THR A 437 13.54 2.52 18.30
N PRO A 438 14.03 3.73 18.60
CA PRO A 438 13.62 4.95 17.88
C PRO A 438 13.83 4.85 16.37
N GLU A 439 14.86 4.13 15.92
CA GLU A 439 15.15 3.90 14.50
C GLU A 439 14.03 3.12 13.80
N ALA A 440 13.38 2.19 14.50
CA ALA A 440 12.21 1.46 13.98
C ALA A 440 11.05 2.43 13.69
N VAL A 441 10.74 3.32 14.63
CA VAL A 441 9.69 4.33 14.47
C VAL A 441 10.04 5.28 13.33
N GLN A 442 11.27 5.76 13.26
CA GLN A 442 11.73 6.65 12.20
C GLN A 442 11.62 6.01 10.81
N ALA A 443 11.99 4.73 10.69
CA ALA A 443 11.86 3.98 9.44
C ALA A 443 10.40 3.88 9.00
N LEU A 444 9.49 3.54 9.93
CA LEU A 444 8.05 3.42 9.64
C LEU A 444 7.39 4.78 9.37
N GLU A 445 7.77 5.86 10.08
CA GLU A 445 7.31 7.23 9.78
C GLU A 445 7.72 7.64 8.36
N THR A 446 8.96 7.31 7.97
CA THR A 446 9.46 7.58 6.61
C THR A 446 8.71 6.75 5.58
N ALA A 447 8.49 5.46 5.85
CA ALA A 447 7.70 4.58 5.00
C ALA A 447 6.27 5.10 4.82
N HIS A 448 5.58 5.48 5.92
CA HIS A 448 4.21 6.01 5.85
C HIS A 448 4.13 7.32 5.06
N ARG A 449 5.11 8.21 5.20
CA ARG A 449 5.16 9.44 4.40
C ARG A 449 5.35 9.17 2.90
N LEU A 450 6.12 8.14 2.54
CA LEU A 450 6.37 7.74 1.15
C LEU A 450 5.25 6.87 0.56
N LEU A 451 4.53 6.14 1.41
CA LEU A 451 3.47 5.18 1.05
C LEU A 451 2.19 5.45 1.87
N PRO A 452 1.59 6.65 1.77
CA PRO A 452 0.50 7.06 2.66
C PRO A 452 -0.77 6.23 2.51
N SER A 453 -1.00 5.62 1.36
CA SER A 453 -2.16 4.77 1.07
C SER A 453 -1.99 3.30 1.52
N ARG A 454 -0.80 2.91 1.98
CA ARG A 454 -0.50 1.53 2.38
C ARG A 454 -0.97 1.27 3.82
N SER A 455 -2.06 0.53 3.95
CA SER A 455 -2.65 0.17 5.25
C SER A 455 -1.74 -0.70 6.12
N ASP A 456 -0.94 -1.59 5.52
CA ASP A 456 0.04 -2.40 6.25
C ASP A 456 1.17 -1.55 6.86
N VAL A 457 1.64 -0.53 6.16
CA VAL A 457 2.62 0.43 6.69
C VAL A 457 2.02 1.24 7.84
N SER A 458 0.77 1.73 7.67
CA SER A 458 0.05 2.46 8.71
C SER A 458 -0.21 1.60 9.94
N HIS A 459 -0.58 0.32 9.75
CA HIS A 459 -0.74 -0.65 10.82
C HIS A 459 0.57 -0.84 11.61
N ASN A 460 1.67 -1.12 10.91
CA ASN A 460 2.97 -1.35 11.54
C ASN A 460 3.45 -0.10 12.31
N LEU A 461 3.20 1.09 11.78
CA LEU A 461 3.53 2.34 12.47
C LEU A 461 2.64 2.57 13.69
N ALA A 462 1.34 2.28 13.63
CA ALA A 462 0.44 2.39 14.77
C ALA A 462 0.85 1.45 15.91
N VAL A 463 1.21 0.20 15.58
CA VAL A 463 1.75 -0.76 16.56
C VAL A 463 3.08 -0.27 17.15
N ALA A 464 3.97 0.29 16.32
CA ALA A 464 5.23 0.84 16.79
C ALA A 464 5.04 2.03 17.74
N TYR A 465 4.12 2.96 17.42
CA TYR A 465 3.76 4.05 18.33
C TYR A 465 3.17 3.55 19.64
N ALA A 466 2.29 2.56 19.61
CA ALA A 466 1.74 1.96 20.81
C ALA A 466 2.87 1.40 21.70
N ARG A 467 3.73 0.54 21.14
CA ARG A 467 4.83 -0.12 21.87
C ARG A 467 5.93 0.82 22.37
N THR A 468 6.05 2.02 21.77
CA THR A 468 7.03 3.05 22.19
C THR A 468 6.43 4.13 23.09
N GLY A 469 5.24 3.91 23.65
CA GLY A 469 4.60 4.82 24.59
C GLY A 469 4.07 6.11 23.95
N GLN A 470 3.70 6.07 22.66
CA GLN A 470 3.11 7.19 21.91
C GLN A 470 1.63 6.94 21.55
N PRO A 471 0.73 6.64 22.52
CA PRO A 471 -0.63 6.17 22.25
C PRO A 471 -1.47 7.18 21.47
N ARG A 472 -1.26 8.49 21.68
CA ARG A 472 -2.01 9.53 20.95
C ARG A 472 -1.71 9.49 19.45
N LYS A 473 -0.44 9.31 19.06
CA LYS A 473 -0.07 9.18 17.63
C LYS A 473 -0.66 7.89 17.03
N ALA A 474 -0.65 6.80 17.81
CA ALA A 474 -1.24 5.55 17.36
C ALA A 474 -2.76 5.69 17.13
N GLU A 475 -3.51 6.29 18.07
CA GLU A 475 -4.95 6.55 17.93
C GLU A 475 -5.24 7.44 16.71
N GLU A 476 -4.49 8.53 16.53
CA GLU A 476 -4.65 9.43 15.40
C GLU A 476 -4.43 8.71 14.05
N LEU A 477 -3.41 7.87 13.97
CA LEU A 477 -3.11 7.10 12.77
C LEU A 477 -4.17 6.03 12.48
N ILE A 478 -4.66 5.36 13.52
CA ILE A 478 -5.76 4.39 13.41
C ILE A 478 -7.00 5.07 12.82
N GLU A 479 -7.41 6.21 13.37
CA GLU A 479 -8.62 6.91 12.91
C GLU A 479 -8.46 7.51 11.50
N ARG A 480 -7.28 8.01 11.16
CA ARG A 480 -7.03 8.67 9.85
C ARG A 480 -6.71 7.71 8.72
N ALA A 481 -6.07 6.57 9.01
CA ALA A 481 -5.58 5.67 7.97
C ALA A 481 -6.22 4.28 8.01
N LEU A 482 -6.38 3.66 9.18
CA LEU A 482 -6.85 2.27 9.25
C LEU A 482 -8.38 2.15 9.24
N VAL A 483 -9.09 3.07 9.90
CA VAL A 483 -10.57 3.09 9.86
C VAL A 483 -11.07 3.30 8.43
N PRO A 484 -10.54 4.28 7.66
CA PRO A 484 -10.95 4.46 6.27
C PRO A 484 -10.53 3.33 5.33
N ALA A 485 -9.41 2.67 5.59
CA ALA A 485 -8.95 1.53 4.78
C ALA A 485 -9.93 0.34 4.80
N GLY A 486 -10.77 0.24 5.86
CA GLY A 486 -11.83 -0.77 5.93
C GLY A 486 -11.31 -2.20 6.11
N GLU A 487 -10.09 -2.40 6.64
CA GLU A 487 -9.47 -3.71 6.89
C GLU A 487 -9.62 -4.10 8.38
N PRO A 488 -10.65 -4.90 8.74
CA PRO A 488 -11.01 -5.14 10.16
C PRO A 488 -9.88 -5.79 10.95
N GLU A 489 -9.13 -6.71 10.36
CA GLU A 489 -8.06 -7.45 11.05
C GLU A 489 -6.90 -6.52 11.45
N LYS A 490 -6.45 -5.64 10.55
CA LYS A 490 -5.39 -4.66 10.84
C LYS A 490 -5.85 -3.64 11.86
N LEU A 491 -7.10 -3.18 11.74
CA LEU A 491 -7.71 -2.24 12.66
C LEU A 491 -7.80 -2.83 14.08
N GLU A 492 -8.29 -4.06 14.21
CA GLU A 492 -8.37 -4.76 15.49
C GLU A 492 -6.96 -4.98 16.08
N SER A 493 -6.03 -5.47 15.28
CA SER A 493 -4.64 -5.69 15.70
C SER A 493 -3.97 -4.41 16.24
N ALA A 494 -4.12 -3.28 15.55
CA ALA A 494 -3.56 -2.00 16.01
C ALA A 494 -4.22 -1.51 17.32
N ARG A 495 -5.53 -1.67 17.45
CA ARG A 495 -6.26 -1.33 18.67
C ARG A 495 -5.86 -2.21 19.86
N GLU A 496 -5.71 -3.50 19.65
CA GLU A 496 -5.24 -4.43 20.69
C GLU A 496 -3.80 -4.11 21.12
N ALA A 497 -2.91 -3.72 20.19
CA ALA A 497 -1.56 -3.28 20.55
C ALA A 497 -1.54 -2.05 21.48
N LEU A 498 -2.45 -1.10 21.27
CA LEU A 498 -2.66 0.02 22.21
C LEU A 498 -3.11 -0.44 23.59
N LEU A 499 -4.02 -1.41 23.64
CA LEU A 499 -4.52 -1.94 24.89
C LEU A 499 -3.47 -2.80 25.62
N ASP A 500 -2.56 -3.45 24.88
CA ASP A 500 -1.40 -4.15 25.46
C ASP A 500 -0.49 -3.17 26.19
N GLU A 501 -0.21 -2.03 25.60
CA GLU A 501 0.61 -0.98 26.21
C GLU A 501 -0.09 -0.36 27.44
N GLU A 502 -1.38 -0.06 27.35
CA GLU A 502 -2.13 0.42 28.51
C GLU A 502 -2.13 -0.58 29.67
N GLN A 503 -2.26 -1.87 29.37
CA GLN A 503 -2.20 -2.92 30.37
C GLN A 503 -0.80 -3.04 30.98
N ARG A 504 0.27 -3.00 30.17
CA ARG A 504 1.65 -3.00 30.64
C ARG A 504 1.92 -1.83 31.59
N ARG A 505 1.48 -0.63 31.22
CA ARG A 505 1.62 0.58 32.05
C ARG A 505 0.85 0.46 33.37
N ALA A 506 -0.32 -0.17 33.35
CA ALA A 506 -1.07 -0.42 34.56
C ALA A 506 -0.33 -1.37 35.52
N GLU A 507 0.26 -2.47 35.01
CA GLU A 507 1.02 -3.39 35.85
C GLU A 507 2.31 -2.71 36.40
N GLU A 508 3.01 -1.88 35.60
CA GLU A 508 4.14 -1.09 36.09
C GLU A 508 3.75 -0.13 37.25
N LEU A 509 2.58 0.49 37.17
CA LEU A 509 2.06 1.34 38.24
C LEU A 509 1.74 0.52 39.49
N ILE A 510 1.21 -0.67 39.33
CA ILE A 510 0.93 -1.59 40.44
C ILE A 510 2.23 -2.01 41.13
N ASP A 511 3.25 -2.36 40.37
CA ASP A 511 4.57 -2.75 40.88
C ASP A 511 5.28 -1.58 41.62
N GLN A 512 4.92 -0.32 41.30
CA GLN A 512 5.38 0.87 41.98
C GLN A 512 4.52 1.29 43.20
N ASP A 513 3.63 0.42 43.67
CA ASP A 513 2.65 0.72 44.73
C ASP A 513 1.64 1.84 44.39
N LYS A 514 1.45 2.14 43.09
CA LYS A 514 0.52 3.15 42.57
C LYS A 514 -0.77 2.53 41.98
N ALA A 515 -1.32 1.54 42.67
CA ALA A 515 -2.45 0.76 42.17
C ALA A 515 -3.69 1.58 41.85
N GLU A 516 -3.94 2.71 42.51
CA GLU A 516 -5.07 3.61 42.21
C GLU A 516 -4.90 4.25 40.83
N GLU A 517 -3.66 4.64 40.47
CA GLU A 517 -3.34 5.24 39.17
C GLU A 517 -3.47 4.23 38.02
N ALA A 518 -3.36 2.92 38.29
CA ALA A 518 -3.50 1.85 37.32
C ALA A 518 -4.97 1.60 36.90
N ILE A 519 -5.95 1.88 37.76
CA ILE A 519 -7.36 1.60 37.53
C ILE A 519 -7.88 2.19 36.21
N PRO A 520 -7.67 3.48 35.89
CA PRO A 520 -8.17 4.07 34.65
C PRO A 520 -7.66 3.36 33.39
N PHE A 521 -6.41 2.87 33.39
CA PHE A 521 -5.84 2.12 32.28
C PHE A 521 -6.55 0.78 32.11
N LEU A 522 -6.67 0.00 33.18
CA LEU A 522 -7.37 -1.29 33.14
C LEU A 522 -8.86 -1.14 32.78
N GLU A 523 -9.53 -0.08 33.21
CA GLU A 523 -10.93 0.20 32.82
C GLU A 523 -11.04 0.47 31.31
N ARG A 524 -10.11 1.19 30.70
CA ARG A 524 -10.07 1.38 29.25
C ARG A 524 -9.85 0.06 28.53
N VAL A 525 -8.90 -0.77 28.99
CA VAL A 525 -8.66 -2.10 28.42
C VAL A 525 -9.94 -2.94 28.51
N ARG A 526 -10.60 -2.98 29.68
CA ARG A 526 -11.84 -3.72 29.90
C ARG A 526 -12.97 -3.31 28.95
N THR A 527 -13.11 -2.01 28.69
CA THR A 527 -14.22 -1.46 27.90
C THR A 527 -13.97 -1.53 26.40
N LYS A 528 -12.70 -1.38 25.96
CA LYS A 528 -12.35 -1.26 24.55
C LYS A 528 -11.92 -2.58 23.89
N THR A 529 -11.45 -3.59 24.65
CA THR A 529 -11.02 -4.85 24.06
C THR A 529 -12.15 -5.61 23.38
N ALA A 530 -11.91 -6.07 22.16
CA ALA A 530 -12.81 -6.98 21.45
C ALA A 530 -12.76 -8.41 22.03
N ARG A 531 -11.66 -8.79 22.73
CA ARG A 531 -11.38 -10.16 23.20
C ARG A 531 -12.10 -10.45 24.53
N PRO A 532 -13.09 -11.39 24.56
CA PRO A 532 -13.86 -11.70 25.78
C PRO A 532 -12.98 -12.20 26.93
N GLU A 533 -11.98 -13.03 26.61
CA GLU A 533 -11.06 -13.61 27.60
C GLU A 533 -10.24 -12.53 28.31
N ARG A 534 -9.71 -11.56 27.54
CA ARG A 534 -8.98 -10.41 28.07
C ARG A 534 -9.88 -9.55 28.95
N ARG A 535 -11.10 -9.27 28.52
CA ARG A 535 -12.08 -8.52 29.30
C ARG A 535 -12.34 -9.18 30.65
N ALA A 536 -12.51 -10.51 30.67
CA ALA A 536 -12.70 -11.27 31.90
C ALA A 536 -11.48 -11.23 32.83
N ALA A 537 -10.27 -11.38 32.26
CA ALA A 537 -9.02 -11.32 33.03
C ALA A 537 -8.81 -9.94 33.68
N VAL A 538 -9.00 -8.87 32.92
CA VAL A 538 -8.88 -7.48 33.42
C VAL A 538 -9.95 -7.18 34.45
N THR A 539 -11.18 -7.70 34.29
CA THR A 539 -12.26 -7.55 35.30
C THR A 539 -11.87 -8.19 36.64
N ARG A 540 -11.29 -9.40 36.61
CA ARG A 540 -10.76 -10.03 37.81
C ARG A 540 -9.65 -9.21 38.47
N ARG A 541 -8.71 -8.73 37.66
CA ARG A 541 -7.58 -7.90 38.12
C ARG A 541 -8.06 -6.61 38.81
N LEU A 542 -8.98 -5.90 38.17
CA LEU A 542 -9.62 -4.71 38.77
C LEU A 542 -10.32 -5.02 40.13
N SER A 543 -11.00 -6.16 40.23
CA SER A 543 -11.65 -6.57 41.47
C SER A 543 -10.62 -6.87 42.57
N GLU A 544 -9.51 -7.51 42.24
CA GLU A 544 -8.40 -7.76 43.17
C GLU A 544 -7.79 -6.46 43.68
N ILE A 545 -7.44 -5.52 42.75
CA ILE A 545 -6.87 -4.22 43.11
C ILE A 545 -7.82 -3.46 44.06
N ARG A 546 -9.09 -3.35 43.69
CA ARG A 546 -10.09 -2.65 44.51
C ARG A 546 -10.25 -3.28 45.90
N ARG A 547 -10.23 -4.61 45.97
CA ARG A 547 -10.27 -5.33 47.26
C ARG A 547 -9.05 -5.00 48.11
N THR A 548 -7.86 -4.99 47.52
CA THR A 548 -6.61 -4.65 48.24
C THR A 548 -6.62 -3.20 48.72
N LEU A 549 -7.02 -2.26 47.88
CA LEU A 549 -7.13 -0.84 48.25
C LEU A 549 -8.14 -0.60 49.37
N ASN A 550 -9.30 -1.24 49.28
CA ASN A 550 -10.32 -1.18 50.35
C ASN A 550 -9.81 -1.75 51.66
N PHE A 551 -9.09 -2.89 51.59
CA PHE A 551 -8.46 -3.48 52.76
C PHE A 551 -7.43 -2.55 53.40
N ASN A 552 -6.55 -1.97 52.62
CA ASN A 552 -5.51 -1.04 53.10
C ASN A 552 -6.15 0.21 53.74
N ALA A 553 -7.16 0.77 53.10
CA ALA A 553 -7.91 1.91 53.64
C ALA A 553 -8.60 1.58 54.96
N PHE A 554 -9.17 0.37 55.06
CA PHE A 554 -9.74 -0.12 56.33
C PHE A 554 -8.65 -0.21 57.41
N VAL A 555 -7.52 -0.90 57.15
CA VAL A 555 -6.42 -1.07 58.08
C VAL A 555 -5.87 0.29 58.58
N GLN A 556 -5.69 1.23 57.67
CA GLN A 556 -5.23 2.57 58.01
C GLN A 556 -6.16 3.28 58.97
N ARG A 557 -7.47 3.33 58.64
CA ARG A 557 -8.50 3.97 59.53
C ARG A 557 -8.65 3.24 60.84
N TYR A 558 -8.61 1.91 60.84
CA TYR A 558 -8.66 1.09 62.03
C TYR A 558 -7.48 1.36 62.96
N ASN A 559 -6.26 1.40 62.44
CA ASN A 559 -5.04 1.70 63.21
C ASN A 559 -5.07 3.13 63.76
N GLN A 560 -5.50 4.12 62.98
CA GLN A 560 -5.72 5.50 63.49
C GLN A 560 -6.72 5.55 64.65
N ALA A 561 -7.80 4.77 64.56
CA ALA A 561 -8.77 4.67 65.65
C ALA A 561 -8.15 4.04 66.89
N VAL A 562 -7.36 2.97 66.77
CA VAL A 562 -6.61 2.34 67.86
C VAL A 562 -5.66 3.35 68.53
N GLU A 563 -4.91 4.13 67.72
CA GLU A 563 -4.04 5.18 68.28
C GLU A 563 -4.79 6.24 69.05
N LEU A 564 -5.94 6.72 68.55
CA LEU A 564 -6.77 7.70 69.24
C LEU A 564 -7.31 7.14 70.57
N ALA A 565 -7.74 5.89 70.54
CA ALA A 565 -8.20 5.20 71.76
C ALA A 565 -7.07 5.07 72.79
N ASN A 566 -5.87 4.69 72.40
CA ASN A 566 -4.69 4.61 73.27
C ASN A 566 -4.26 5.97 73.88
N ARG A 567 -4.56 7.06 73.19
CA ARG A 567 -4.35 8.43 73.68
C ARG A 567 -5.51 8.95 74.54
N GLY A 568 -6.51 8.14 74.82
CA GLY A 568 -7.69 8.50 75.61
C GLY A 568 -8.79 9.24 74.83
N ASN A 569 -8.64 9.45 73.54
CA ASN A 569 -9.66 10.07 72.70
C ASN A 569 -10.64 9.02 72.14
N VAL A 570 -11.48 8.49 73.04
CA VAL A 570 -12.46 7.46 72.71
C VAL A 570 -13.50 7.94 71.70
N GLN A 571 -13.96 9.21 71.79
CA GLN A 571 -14.95 9.76 70.85
C GLN A 571 -14.38 9.83 69.41
N GLY A 572 -13.13 10.29 69.26
CA GLY A 572 -12.47 10.35 67.98
C GLY A 572 -12.23 8.95 67.37
N ALA A 573 -11.90 7.97 68.22
CA ALA A 573 -11.75 6.57 67.78
C ALA A 573 -13.07 5.99 67.25
N VAL A 574 -14.17 6.17 67.96
CA VAL A 574 -15.48 5.69 67.55
C VAL A 574 -15.95 6.38 66.25
N ALA A 575 -15.73 7.67 66.13
CA ALA A 575 -16.09 8.43 64.92
C ALA A 575 -15.35 7.95 63.63
N LEU A 576 -14.11 7.41 63.76
CA LEU A 576 -13.40 6.80 62.64
C LEU A 576 -13.89 5.38 62.32
N LEU A 577 -14.39 4.63 63.33
CA LEU A 577 -14.82 3.23 63.18
C LEU A 577 -16.26 3.08 62.68
N GLU A 578 -17.18 3.99 63.10
CA GLU A 578 -18.59 3.91 62.71
C GLU A 578 -18.83 3.91 61.19
N PRO A 579 -18.16 4.74 60.37
CA PRO A 579 -18.31 4.67 58.93
C PRO A 579 -17.84 3.33 58.35
N LEU A 580 -16.86 2.65 58.95
CA LEU A 580 -16.35 1.36 58.49
C LEU A 580 -17.40 0.24 58.56
N LEU A 581 -18.40 0.36 59.45
CA LEU A 581 -19.50 -0.60 59.57
C LEU A 581 -20.44 -0.63 58.36
N THR A 582 -20.46 0.46 57.57
CA THR A 582 -21.37 0.63 56.44
C THR A 582 -20.64 0.71 55.10
N THR A 583 -19.35 1.10 55.10
CA THR A 583 -18.55 1.27 53.87
C THR A 583 -17.72 0.04 53.52
N THR A 584 -17.61 -0.94 54.43
CA THR A 584 -16.80 -2.15 54.23
C THR A 584 -17.69 -3.33 53.90
N GLU A 585 -17.43 -3.98 52.77
CA GLU A 585 -18.17 -5.17 52.32
C GLU A 585 -17.69 -6.49 53.00
N ASP A 586 -16.47 -6.49 53.55
CA ASP A 586 -15.89 -7.64 54.23
C ASP A 586 -16.46 -7.78 55.66
N LEU A 587 -17.27 -8.82 55.86
CA LEU A 587 -17.92 -9.09 57.14
C LEU A 587 -16.92 -9.24 58.32
N ALA A 588 -15.75 -9.85 58.09
CA ALA A 588 -14.73 -9.99 59.12
C ALA A 588 -14.14 -8.63 59.56
N GLN A 589 -13.99 -7.69 58.63
CA GLN A 589 -13.55 -6.34 58.93
C GLN A 589 -14.62 -5.55 59.68
N VAL A 590 -15.89 -5.68 59.25
CA VAL A 590 -17.03 -5.10 59.96
C VAL A 590 -17.11 -5.60 61.39
N GLU A 591 -16.97 -6.90 61.61
CA GLU A 591 -16.95 -7.49 62.95
C GLU A 591 -15.78 -6.98 63.80
N ARG A 592 -14.57 -6.86 63.23
CA ARG A 592 -13.42 -6.26 63.95
C ARG A 592 -13.69 -4.81 64.38
N ALA A 593 -14.22 -3.98 63.48
CA ALA A 593 -14.56 -2.61 63.79
C ALA A 593 -15.66 -2.54 64.87
N ARG A 594 -16.68 -3.37 64.78
CA ARG A 594 -17.76 -3.48 65.75
C ARG A 594 -17.27 -3.89 67.13
N ALA A 595 -16.44 -4.93 67.21
CA ALA A 595 -15.86 -5.40 68.45
C ALA A 595 -15.02 -4.32 69.15
N LEU A 596 -14.23 -3.55 68.39
CA LEU A 596 -13.46 -2.43 68.97
C LEU A 596 -14.36 -1.30 69.46
N ILE A 597 -15.43 -0.93 68.73
CA ILE A 597 -16.42 0.05 69.16
C ILE A 597 -17.10 -0.39 70.49
N GLU A 598 -17.47 -1.65 70.60
CA GLU A 598 -18.05 -2.19 71.82
C GLU A 598 -17.12 -2.20 73.02
N HIS A 599 -15.84 -2.52 72.77
CA HIS A 599 -14.76 -2.45 73.77
C HIS A 599 -14.52 -1.03 74.30
N LEU A 600 -14.63 -0.05 73.45
CA LEU A 600 -14.43 1.37 73.77
C LEU A 600 -15.62 2.03 74.44
N LYS A 601 -16.82 1.45 74.37
CA LYS A 601 -18.02 1.96 75.10
C LYS A 601 -17.89 1.73 76.59
N PRO A 602 -18.18 2.74 77.46
CA PRO A 602 -18.14 2.56 78.89
C PRO A 602 -19.13 1.47 79.31
N PRO A 603 -18.77 0.63 80.30
CA PRO A 603 -19.69 -0.42 80.78
C PRO A 603 -21.05 0.15 81.14
N ARG A 604 -22.15 -0.41 80.58
CA ARG A 604 -23.52 -0.01 80.90
C ARG A 604 -23.70 -0.14 82.39
N LYS A 605 -23.89 0.97 83.11
CA LYS A 605 -24.33 0.94 84.54
C LYS A 605 -25.61 0.13 84.64
N LYS A 606 -25.53 -1.03 85.31
CA LYS A 606 -26.71 -1.81 85.65
C LYS A 606 -27.66 -0.87 86.38
N ARG A 607 -28.84 -0.60 85.87
CA ARG A 607 -29.92 0.08 86.63
C ARG A 607 -30.16 -0.74 87.87
N PRO A 608 -30.13 -0.14 89.07
CA PRO A 608 -30.53 -0.86 90.26
C PRO A 608 -32.01 -1.29 90.13
N ALA A 609 -32.31 -2.59 90.46
CA ALA A 609 -33.67 -3.11 90.50
C ALA A 609 -34.44 -2.31 91.53
N SER A 610 -35.44 -1.61 91.04
CA SER A 610 -36.40 -0.94 91.91
C SER A 610 -37.16 -2.02 92.69
N ARG A 611 -37.06 -1.97 94.00
CA ARG A 611 -37.95 -2.69 94.93
C ARG A 611 -39.35 -2.06 94.92
#